data_6aaad6aa83035787429d117bff573bda
#
_entry.id   6aaad6aa83035787429d117bff573bda
#
_cell.length_a   1.000
_cell.length_b   1.000
_cell.length_c   1.000
_cell.angle_alpha   90.00
_cell.angle_beta   90.00
_cell.angle_gamma   90.00
#
_symmetry.space_group_name_H-M   'P 1'
#
loop_
_entity.id
_entity.type
_entity.pdbx_description
1 polymer ?
#
loop_
_entity_poly.entity_id
_entity_poly.type
_entity_poly.pdbx_seq_one_letter_code
_entity_poly.pdbx_strand_id
1 'polypeptide(L)'
;MIVGSIKEDLSVEKRISITPETAKSIINLGLKVILESNYAVHIGITDKEYETVGVEIKKSSKEVLDNCKLLTKVNCPNDDEILNLKDKIVLIGMLNPTKNQIKLKEIIKKKINIFSLELLPRI
;
A
#
# COMPACT_ATOMS: atom_id res chain seq x y z
N MET A 1 -9.89 8.52 8.09
CA MET A 1 -9.45 7.40 7.23
C MET A 1 -7.96 7.18 7.41
N ILE A 2 -7.55 5.92 7.44
CA ILE A 2 -6.14 5.55 7.57
C ILE A 2 -5.66 4.98 6.24
N VAL A 3 -4.63 5.59 5.68
CA VAL A 3 -3.95 5.14 4.46
C VAL A 3 -2.74 4.31 4.88
N GLY A 4 -2.61 3.13 4.31
CA GLY A 4 -1.49 2.24 4.61
C GLY A 4 -0.73 1.82 3.37
N SER A 5 0.50 1.43 3.56
CA SER A 5 1.30 0.77 2.53
C SER A 5 2.26 -0.22 3.20
N ILE A 6 2.53 -1.30 2.51
CA ILE A 6 3.44 -2.35 2.98
C ILE A 6 4.61 -2.47 2.01
N LYS A 7 5.68 -3.13 2.46
CA LYS A 7 6.87 -3.30 1.63
C LYS A 7 6.54 -4.05 0.34
N GLU A 8 7.17 -3.63 -0.76
CA GLU A 8 7.14 -4.36 -2.01
C GLU A 8 8.10 -5.56 -1.94
N ASP A 9 7.91 -6.52 -2.83
CA ASP A 9 8.87 -7.61 -3.02
C ASP A 9 10.11 -7.03 -3.73
N LEU A 10 11.20 -6.83 -3.00
CA LEU A 10 12.39 -6.17 -3.51
C LEU A 10 13.12 -6.97 -4.58
N SER A 11 12.79 -8.24 -4.77
CA SER A 11 13.34 -9.05 -5.87
C SER A 11 12.76 -8.63 -7.22
N VAL A 12 11.60 -7.98 -7.25
CA VAL A 12 10.90 -7.60 -8.49
C VAL A 12 10.53 -6.12 -8.54
N GLU A 13 10.49 -5.41 -7.42
CA GLU A 13 10.06 -4.01 -7.39
C GLU A 13 10.83 -3.22 -6.33
N LYS A 14 11.49 -2.14 -6.76
CA LYS A 14 12.23 -1.25 -5.86
C LYS A 14 11.55 0.09 -5.64
N ARG A 15 10.51 0.40 -6.41
CA ARG A 15 9.73 1.62 -6.23
C ARG A 15 8.85 1.50 -4.99
N ILE A 16 8.49 2.65 -4.42
CA ILE A 16 7.59 2.72 -3.27
C ILE A 16 6.35 3.53 -3.62
N SER A 17 5.24 3.25 -2.95
CA SER A 17 3.99 3.97 -3.18
C SER A 17 3.96 5.33 -2.50
N ILE A 18 4.54 5.44 -1.32
CA ILE A 18 4.45 6.65 -0.50
C ILE A 18 5.84 7.13 -0.10
N THR A 19 6.22 8.31 -0.60
CA THR A 19 7.44 9.00 -0.15
C THR A 19 7.12 9.83 1.10
N PRO A 20 8.14 10.30 1.85
CA PRO A 20 7.88 11.21 2.98
C PRO A 20 7.11 12.47 2.57
N GLU A 21 7.39 13.03 1.40
CA GLU A 21 6.66 14.20 0.89
C GLU A 21 5.19 13.86 0.62
N THR A 22 4.93 12.72 -0.01
CA THR A 22 3.56 12.26 -0.26
C THR A 22 2.83 12.01 1.05
N ALA A 23 3.49 11.37 2.02
CA ALA A 23 2.90 11.12 3.34
C ALA A 23 2.52 12.42 4.03
N LYS A 24 3.40 13.43 3.97
CA LYS A 24 3.12 14.74 4.55
C LYS A 24 1.89 15.37 3.90
N SER A 25 1.78 15.29 2.58
CA SER A 25 0.63 15.82 1.85
C SER A 25 -0.68 15.13 2.26
N ILE A 26 -0.66 13.81 2.40
CA ILE A 26 -1.82 13.02 2.83
C ILE A 26 -2.24 13.43 4.25
N ILE A 27 -1.28 13.56 5.15
CA ILE A 27 -1.52 13.96 6.54
C ILE A 27 -2.10 15.37 6.60
N ASN A 28 -1.62 16.28 5.76
CA ASN A 28 -2.14 17.65 5.69
C ASN A 28 -3.60 17.70 5.23
N LEU A 29 -4.08 16.66 4.53
CA LEU A 29 -5.48 16.53 4.16
C LEU A 29 -6.37 16.03 5.31
N GLY A 30 -5.79 15.76 6.48
CA GLY A 30 -6.53 15.26 7.63
C GLY A 30 -6.59 13.74 7.74
N LEU A 31 -5.82 13.02 6.94
CA LEU A 31 -5.78 11.55 6.96
C LEU A 31 -4.58 11.07 7.77
N LYS A 32 -4.65 9.83 8.24
CA LYS A 32 -3.51 9.17 8.90
C LYS A 32 -2.79 8.29 7.90
N VAL A 33 -1.46 8.18 8.06
CA VAL A 33 -0.64 7.28 7.25
C VAL A 33 0.09 6.31 8.16
N ILE A 34 -0.01 5.01 7.84
CA ILE A 34 0.73 3.95 8.53
C ILE A 34 1.56 3.18 7.50
N LEU A 35 2.78 2.85 7.85
CA LEU A 35 3.68 2.09 6.98
C LEU A 35 4.32 0.94 7.74
N GLU A 36 4.69 -0.10 7.01
CA GLU A 36 5.45 -1.21 7.56
C GLU A 36 6.88 -0.76 7.89
N SER A 37 7.45 -1.28 8.99
CA SER A 37 8.83 -1.01 9.38
C SER A 37 9.80 -1.36 8.26
N ASN A 38 10.82 -0.52 8.07
CA ASN A 38 11.82 -0.64 7.00
C ASN A 38 11.24 -0.50 5.59
N TYR A 39 10.16 0.23 5.45
CA TYR A 39 9.40 0.38 4.22
C TYR A 39 10.26 0.81 3.03
N ALA A 40 11.16 1.76 3.21
CA ALA A 40 11.95 2.36 2.13
C ALA A 40 13.45 2.38 2.42
N VAL A 41 13.94 1.54 3.30
CA VAL A 41 15.35 1.49 3.69
C VAL A 41 16.23 1.17 2.48
N HIS A 42 15.76 0.34 1.57
CA HIS A 42 16.51 -0.07 0.36
C HIS A 42 16.84 1.10 -0.58
N ILE A 43 16.11 2.20 -0.49
CA ILE A 43 16.38 3.42 -1.27
C ILE A 43 16.91 4.55 -0.40
N GLY A 44 17.36 4.25 0.81
CA GLY A 44 18.00 5.21 1.70
C GLY A 44 17.07 6.05 2.56
N ILE A 45 15.78 5.73 2.62
CA ILE A 45 14.81 6.46 3.44
C ILE A 45 14.54 5.65 4.70
N THR A 46 14.81 6.25 5.88
CA THR A 46 14.63 5.58 7.17
C THR A 46 13.21 5.71 7.70
N ASP A 47 12.84 4.82 8.62
CA ASP A 47 11.55 4.91 9.31
C ASP A 47 11.42 6.24 10.08
N LYS A 48 12.53 6.72 10.64
CA LYS A 48 12.55 7.99 11.36
C LYS A 48 12.17 9.18 10.48
N GLU A 49 12.58 9.18 9.22
CA GLU A 49 12.22 10.24 8.28
C GLU A 49 10.71 10.27 8.06
N TYR A 50 10.06 9.10 8.00
CA TYR A 50 8.60 9.03 7.92
C TYR A 50 7.94 9.49 9.22
N GLU A 51 8.46 9.04 10.36
CA GLU A 51 7.93 9.44 11.66
C GLU A 51 7.98 10.96 11.86
N THR A 52 9.04 11.60 11.39
CA THR A 52 9.23 13.05 11.47
C THR A 52 8.10 13.82 10.78
N VAL A 53 7.53 13.27 9.70
CA VAL A 53 6.41 13.91 8.99
C VAL A 53 5.03 13.46 9.49
N GLY A 54 4.99 12.61 10.51
CA GLY A 54 3.74 12.20 11.16
C GLY A 54 3.24 10.81 10.83
N VAL A 55 4.03 10.00 10.13
CA VAL A 55 3.67 8.61 9.81
C VAL A 55 3.83 7.73 11.04
N GLU A 56 2.89 6.81 11.26
CA GLU A 56 3.01 5.78 12.27
C GLU A 56 3.60 4.53 11.65
N ILE A 57 4.67 3.99 12.25
CA ILE A 57 5.33 2.79 11.76
C ILE A 57 4.79 1.57 12.49
N LYS A 58 4.40 0.55 11.75
CA LYS A 58 3.94 -0.74 12.27
C LYS A 58 5.02 -1.80 12.09
N LYS A 59 5.07 -2.78 12.98
CA LYS A 59 6.13 -3.79 12.98
C LYS A 59 6.02 -4.80 11.84
N SER A 60 4.81 -5.05 11.34
CA SER A 60 4.57 -6.05 10.32
C SER A 60 3.55 -5.58 9.30
N SER A 61 3.56 -6.23 8.13
CA SER A 61 2.56 -5.98 7.09
C SER A 61 1.15 -6.29 7.59
N LYS A 62 0.99 -7.34 8.41
CA LYS A 62 -0.32 -7.71 8.96
C LYS A 62 -0.90 -6.59 9.81
N GLU A 63 -0.09 -5.93 10.64
CA GLU A 63 -0.55 -4.81 11.46
C GLU A 63 -1.02 -3.63 10.59
N VAL A 64 -0.32 -3.37 9.48
CA VAL A 64 -0.76 -2.34 8.53
C VAL A 64 -2.09 -2.73 7.90
N LEU A 65 -2.20 -3.95 7.40
CA LEU A 65 -3.41 -4.45 6.73
C LEU A 65 -4.62 -4.49 7.67
N ASP A 66 -4.40 -4.78 8.95
CA ASP A 66 -5.47 -4.82 9.94
C ASP A 66 -6.01 -3.42 10.29
N ASN A 67 -5.24 -2.37 10.06
CA ASN A 67 -5.56 -1.04 10.55
C ASN A 67 -5.83 0.01 9.46
N CYS A 68 -5.58 -0.29 8.18
CA CYS A 68 -5.81 0.69 7.12
C CYS A 68 -7.16 0.48 6.43
N LYS A 69 -7.69 1.56 5.87
CA LYS A 69 -8.90 1.54 5.03
C LYS A 69 -8.58 1.66 3.55
N LEU A 70 -7.44 2.24 3.24
CA LEU A 70 -6.94 2.36 1.87
C LEU A 70 -5.50 1.86 1.86
N LEU A 71 -5.24 0.85 1.04
CA LEU A 71 -3.91 0.27 0.88
C LEU A 71 -3.35 0.67 -0.48
N THR A 72 -2.15 1.24 -0.48
CA THR A 72 -1.44 1.53 -1.73
C THR A 72 -0.26 0.58 -1.88
N LYS A 73 -0.09 0.03 -3.08
CA LYS A 73 1.06 -0.78 -3.45
C LYS A 73 1.46 -0.49 -4.89
N VAL A 74 2.73 -0.64 -5.20
CA VAL A 74 3.17 -0.55 -6.59
C VAL A 74 2.70 -1.78 -7.36
N ASN A 75 2.99 -2.98 -6.84
CA ASN A 75 2.56 -4.23 -7.47
C ASN A 75 1.39 -4.87 -6.74
N CYS A 76 0.73 -5.81 -7.43
CA CYS A 76 -0.36 -6.59 -6.85
C CYS A 76 0.10 -7.31 -5.58
N PRO A 77 -0.72 -7.33 -4.51
CA PRO A 77 -0.40 -8.10 -3.32
C PRO A 77 -0.17 -9.58 -3.63
N ASN A 78 0.73 -10.21 -2.86
CA ASN A 78 0.95 -11.65 -2.97
C ASN A 78 -0.18 -12.43 -2.25
N ASP A 79 -0.15 -13.76 -2.35
CA ASP A 79 -1.22 -14.60 -1.79
C ASP A 79 -1.38 -14.43 -0.29
N ASP A 80 -0.28 -14.35 0.47
CA ASP A 80 -0.33 -14.17 1.92
C ASP A 80 -0.92 -12.81 2.28
N GLU A 81 -0.54 -11.78 1.55
CA GLU A 81 -1.06 -10.42 1.75
C GLU A 81 -2.56 -10.38 1.46
N ILE A 82 -3.01 -11.05 0.40
CA ILE A 82 -4.43 -11.12 0.04
C ILE A 82 -5.24 -11.78 1.16
N LEU A 83 -4.71 -12.85 1.78
CA LEU A 83 -5.38 -13.51 2.90
C LEU A 83 -5.60 -12.59 4.09
N ASN A 84 -4.69 -11.63 4.28
CA ASN A 84 -4.74 -10.68 5.40
C ASN A 84 -5.52 -9.40 5.09
N LEU A 85 -5.97 -9.19 3.85
CA LEU A 85 -6.77 -8.02 3.50
C LEU A 85 -8.13 -8.06 4.19
N LYS A 86 -8.51 -6.95 4.78
CA LYS A 86 -9.83 -6.79 5.39
C LYS A 86 -10.90 -6.55 4.34
N ASP A 87 -12.13 -6.98 4.60
CA ASP A 87 -13.27 -6.68 3.74
C ASP A 87 -13.48 -5.15 3.64
N LYS A 88 -13.94 -4.71 2.48
CA LYS A 88 -14.29 -3.30 2.21
C LYS A 88 -13.10 -2.33 2.22
N ILE A 89 -11.87 -2.83 2.22
CA ILE A 89 -10.69 -1.98 2.03
C ILE A 89 -10.68 -1.47 0.58
N VAL A 90 -9.98 -0.36 0.35
CA VAL A 90 -9.71 0.14 -1.01
C VAL A 90 -8.26 -0.17 -1.34
N LEU A 91 -8.03 -0.79 -2.48
CA LEU A 91 -6.68 -1.13 -2.96
C LEU A 91 -6.36 -0.31 -4.21
N ILE A 92 -5.24 0.40 -4.16
CA ILE A 92 -4.76 1.22 -5.29
C ILE A 92 -3.35 0.76 -5.65
N GLY A 93 -3.09 0.51 -6.93
CA GLY A 93 -1.76 0.14 -7.38
C GLY A 93 -1.69 -0.15 -8.86
N MET A 94 -0.51 -0.52 -9.33
CA MET A 94 -0.29 -1.00 -10.68
C MET A 94 -0.44 -2.52 -10.66
N LEU A 95 -1.68 -2.99 -10.71
CA LEU A 95 -2.04 -4.36 -10.36
C LEU A 95 -1.90 -5.36 -11.50
N ASN A 96 -1.60 -4.88 -12.71
CA ASN A 96 -1.45 -5.70 -13.92
C ASN A 96 -2.61 -6.70 -14.06
N PRO A 97 -3.83 -6.23 -14.36
CA PRO A 97 -5.02 -7.10 -14.33
C PRO A 97 -4.93 -8.31 -15.26
N THR A 98 -4.29 -8.17 -16.41
CA THR A 98 -4.15 -9.26 -17.38
C THR A 98 -3.34 -10.41 -16.81
N LYS A 99 -2.23 -10.10 -16.12
CA LYS A 99 -1.33 -11.10 -15.52
C LYS A 99 -1.88 -11.68 -14.22
N ASN A 100 -2.63 -10.89 -13.46
CA ASN A 100 -3.03 -11.23 -12.10
C ASN A 100 -4.53 -11.55 -11.97
N GLN A 101 -5.16 -12.07 -13.02
CA GLN A 101 -6.59 -12.33 -13.03
C GLN A 101 -7.09 -13.18 -11.86
N ILE A 102 -6.37 -14.25 -11.51
CA ILE A 102 -6.76 -15.14 -10.42
C ILE A 102 -6.70 -14.41 -9.09
N LYS A 103 -5.60 -13.68 -8.83
CA LYS A 103 -5.43 -12.90 -7.60
C LYS A 103 -6.51 -11.83 -7.45
N LEU A 104 -6.83 -11.12 -8.53
CA LEU A 104 -7.85 -10.07 -8.50
C LEU A 104 -9.24 -10.64 -8.24
N LYS A 105 -9.56 -11.82 -8.76
CA LYS A 105 -10.82 -12.50 -8.43
C LYS A 105 -10.93 -12.81 -6.96
N GLU A 106 -9.85 -13.27 -6.32
CA GLU A 106 -9.83 -13.55 -4.89
C GLU A 106 -10.02 -12.27 -4.07
N ILE A 107 -9.42 -11.15 -4.50
CA ILE A 107 -9.58 -9.85 -3.85
C ILE A 107 -11.02 -9.36 -3.96
N ILE A 108 -11.63 -9.49 -5.13
CA ILE A 108 -13.01 -9.07 -5.38
C ILE A 108 -14.00 -9.85 -4.49
N LYS A 109 -13.76 -11.12 -4.24
CA LYS A 109 -14.59 -11.93 -3.34
C LYS A 109 -14.66 -11.36 -1.93
N LYS A 110 -13.66 -10.59 -1.51
CA LYS A 110 -13.63 -9.94 -0.20
C LYS A 110 -14.34 -8.59 -0.18
N LYS A 111 -15.05 -8.23 -1.25
CA LYS A 111 -15.74 -6.93 -1.38
C LYS A 111 -14.77 -5.75 -1.30
N ILE A 112 -13.57 -5.92 -1.84
CA ILE A 112 -12.53 -4.90 -1.87
C ILE A 112 -12.67 -4.09 -3.16
N ASN A 113 -12.69 -2.76 -3.05
CA ASN A 113 -12.68 -1.88 -4.21
C ASN A 113 -11.25 -1.76 -4.73
N ILE A 114 -11.07 -2.02 -6.02
CA ILE A 114 -9.76 -2.04 -6.67
C ILE A 114 -9.66 -0.89 -7.67
N PHE A 115 -8.58 -0.14 -7.59
CA PHE A 115 -8.22 0.87 -8.58
C PHE A 115 -6.86 0.51 -9.15
N SER A 116 -6.86 0.01 -10.40
CA SER A 116 -5.61 -0.26 -11.11
C SER A 116 -5.22 0.98 -11.90
N LEU A 117 -4.06 1.55 -11.55
CA LEU A 117 -3.62 2.81 -12.16
C LEU A 117 -3.34 2.68 -13.65
N GLU A 118 -3.00 1.49 -14.12
CA GLU A 118 -2.75 1.21 -15.54
C GLU A 118 -3.99 1.41 -16.41
N LEU A 119 -5.18 1.32 -15.82
CA LEU A 119 -6.44 1.45 -16.53
C LEU A 119 -6.98 2.89 -16.53
N LEU A 120 -6.31 3.81 -15.83
CA LEU A 120 -6.72 5.21 -15.81
C LEU A 120 -6.28 5.92 -17.08
N PRO A 121 -7.15 6.78 -17.67
CA PRO A 121 -6.74 7.57 -18.82
C PRO A 121 -5.57 8.48 -18.48
N ARG A 122 -4.63 8.61 -19.40
CA ARG A 122 -3.57 9.61 -19.30
C ARG A 122 -4.06 10.92 -19.90
N ILE A 123 -3.82 11.97 -19.17
CA ILE A 123 -4.19 13.32 -19.62
C ILE A 123 -2.93 14.08 -20.03
#